data_554861a268f9fe8ef92c19397eb658bc
#
_entry.id   554861a268f9fe8ef92c19397eb658bc
#
_cell.length_a   1.000
_cell.length_b   1.000
_cell.length_c   1.000
_cell.angle_alpha   90.00
_cell.angle_beta   90.00
_cell.angle_gamma   90.00
#
_symmetry.space_group_name_H-M   'P 1'
#
loop_
_entity.id
_entity.type
_entity.pdbx_description
1 polymer ?
#
loop_
_entity_poly.entity_id
_entity_poly.type
_entity_poly.pdbx_seq_one_letter_code
_entity_poly.pdbx_strand_id
1 'polypeptide(L)'
;MNLLYHYAANQKGFGILNDKEIRLSDIRKSNDYDEMILFFPDVLDEILRVYTDDPFDFKFDGQNGKVALSKLIESTSYMIYTEIENGGFTNFVVCFSEKPDLLSQWRGYANNGQGICIGFSKELLMNKCAQDKSIFRLEKVIYITEKRRKEIVREVANEAIEELRVLRKWIVENMTFDDSSPDTDSLLGYNFCGLIENFMIASLKYKQIGFKEEKEWRLFLNNKAYKNPEWVVGKEYELFGPNGFSDTISFLRNKIAFNISDDNISPYVPLGFSELGDNIVKAIWIGPRSHISEKDLVLFLAQKGYSDIKLFFSKTSYR
;
A
#
# COMPACT_ATOMS: atom_id res chain seq x y z
N MET A 1 -18.90 -12.46 15.86
CA MET A 1 -18.55 -11.14 15.33
C MET A 1 -17.48 -11.31 14.28
N ASN A 2 -17.61 -10.67 13.14
CA ASN A 2 -16.60 -10.68 12.10
C ASN A 2 -15.63 -9.52 12.38
N LEU A 3 -14.50 -9.79 13.05
CA LEU A 3 -13.53 -8.80 13.47
C LEU A 3 -12.20 -9.00 12.73
N LEU A 4 -11.50 -7.90 12.56
CA LEU A 4 -10.10 -7.86 12.15
C LEU A 4 -9.26 -7.34 13.31
N TYR A 5 -8.11 -7.95 13.54
CA TYR A 5 -7.29 -7.78 14.72
C TYR A 5 -5.96 -7.11 14.37
N HIS A 6 -5.67 -6.01 15.04
CA HIS A 6 -4.42 -5.28 14.89
C HIS A 6 -3.55 -5.45 16.14
N TYR A 7 -2.38 -6.05 15.96
CA TYR A 7 -1.41 -6.24 17.03
C TYR A 7 -0.48 -5.04 17.13
N ALA A 8 -0.25 -4.58 18.36
CA ALA A 8 0.59 -3.41 18.58
C ALA A 8 1.33 -3.48 19.93
N ALA A 9 2.53 -2.93 19.97
CA ALA A 9 3.19 -2.59 21.23
C ALA A 9 2.30 -1.63 22.02
N ASN A 10 2.41 -1.63 23.36
CA ASN A 10 1.54 -0.85 24.23
C ASN A 10 1.45 0.63 23.85
N GLN A 11 2.59 1.28 23.61
CA GLN A 11 2.60 2.69 23.26
C GLN A 11 1.78 2.99 21.98
N LYS A 12 1.95 2.17 20.94
CA LYS A 12 1.20 2.32 19.68
C LYS A 12 -0.28 1.96 19.88
N GLY A 13 -0.57 0.82 20.49
CA GLY A 13 -1.95 0.35 20.69
C GLY A 13 -2.78 1.29 21.58
N PHE A 14 -2.21 1.78 22.68
CA PHE A 14 -2.87 2.78 23.51
C PHE A 14 -2.96 4.15 22.82
N GLY A 15 -2.00 4.51 21.97
CA GLY A 15 -2.09 5.70 21.12
C GLY A 15 -3.32 5.63 20.21
N ILE A 16 -3.53 4.51 19.50
CA ILE A 16 -4.73 4.28 18.65
C ILE A 16 -6.03 4.47 19.46
N LEU A 17 -6.09 3.89 20.67
CA LEU A 17 -7.27 4.00 21.54
C LEU A 17 -7.44 5.42 22.12
N ASN A 18 -6.35 6.08 22.49
CA ASN A 18 -6.37 7.42 23.07
C ASN A 18 -6.82 8.47 22.05
N ASP A 19 -6.25 8.40 20.85
CA ASP A 19 -6.46 9.39 19.80
C ASP A 19 -7.70 9.06 18.95
N LYS A 20 -8.29 7.88 19.17
CA LYS A 20 -9.45 7.36 18.42
C LYS A 20 -9.23 7.37 16.91
N GLU A 21 -8.09 6.84 16.48
CA GLU A 21 -7.72 6.76 15.07
C GLU A 21 -7.00 5.45 14.74
N ILE A 22 -7.21 4.95 13.52
CA ILE A 22 -6.35 3.93 12.93
C ILE A 22 -5.23 4.68 12.18
N ARG A 23 -3.99 4.26 12.36
CA ARG A 23 -2.83 4.87 11.74
C ARG A 23 -2.34 3.99 10.59
N LEU A 24 -2.56 4.46 9.37
CA LEU A 24 -1.96 3.83 8.21
C LEU A 24 -0.50 4.32 8.13
N SER A 25 0.43 3.44 8.40
CA SER A 25 1.86 3.75 8.42
C SER A 25 2.46 3.67 7.01
N ASP A 26 3.49 4.45 6.78
CA ASP A 26 4.29 4.36 5.56
C ASP A 26 4.89 2.94 5.44
N ILE A 27 4.57 2.26 4.35
CA ILE A 27 4.99 0.87 4.12
C ILE A 27 6.52 0.71 4.08
N ARG A 28 7.25 1.76 3.67
CA ARG A 28 8.73 1.77 3.67
C ARG A 28 9.33 1.62 5.07
N LYS A 29 8.54 1.90 6.11
CA LYS A 29 8.92 1.76 7.51
C LYS A 29 8.37 0.49 8.17
N SER A 30 7.73 -0.37 7.38
CA SER A 30 7.20 -1.65 7.84
C SER A 30 8.16 -2.79 7.55
N ASN A 31 8.00 -3.90 8.26
CA ASN A 31 8.72 -5.15 7.97
C ASN A 31 8.32 -5.76 6.61
N ASP A 32 7.20 -5.29 6.04
CA ASP A 32 6.62 -5.79 4.80
C ASP A 32 7.05 -4.96 3.56
N TYR A 33 8.01 -4.04 3.72
CA TYR A 33 8.48 -3.19 2.61
C TYR A 33 8.98 -4.00 1.42
N ASP A 34 9.77 -5.04 1.69
CA ASP A 34 10.34 -5.90 0.64
C ASP A 34 9.23 -6.60 -0.17
N GLU A 35 8.05 -6.79 0.40
CA GLU A 35 6.91 -7.40 -0.29
C GLU A 35 6.30 -6.47 -1.35
N MET A 36 6.32 -5.15 -1.13
CA MET A 36 5.84 -4.17 -2.11
C MET A 36 6.70 -4.14 -3.37
N ILE A 37 8.02 -4.23 -3.19
CA ILE A 37 8.98 -4.19 -4.29
C ILE A 37 9.33 -5.60 -4.82
N LEU A 38 8.85 -6.66 -4.14
CA LEU A 38 9.22 -8.06 -4.42
C LEU A 38 9.02 -8.47 -5.88
N PHE A 39 7.99 -7.94 -6.52
CA PHE A 39 7.65 -8.27 -7.90
C PHE A 39 8.29 -7.33 -8.93
N PHE A 40 8.69 -6.13 -8.50
CA PHE A 40 9.08 -5.07 -9.42
C PHE A 40 10.27 -5.42 -10.31
N PRO A 41 11.42 -5.86 -9.79
CA PRO A 41 12.55 -6.24 -10.65
C PRO A 41 12.20 -7.39 -11.59
N ASP A 42 11.52 -8.41 -11.08
CA ASP A 42 11.16 -9.60 -11.87
C ASP A 42 10.19 -9.27 -13.01
N VAL A 43 9.28 -8.31 -12.81
CA VAL A 43 8.36 -7.88 -13.87
C VAL A 43 9.12 -7.16 -14.98
N LEU A 44 10.07 -6.30 -14.65
CA LEU A 44 10.88 -5.61 -15.64
C LEU A 44 11.74 -6.57 -16.46
N ASP A 45 12.38 -7.53 -15.80
CA ASP A 45 13.16 -8.58 -16.46
C ASP A 45 12.26 -9.46 -17.36
N GLU A 46 11.07 -9.81 -16.89
CA GLU A 46 10.12 -10.63 -17.65
C GLU A 46 9.55 -9.86 -18.85
N ILE A 47 9.31 -8.56 -18.75
CA ILE A 47 8.91 -7.71 -19.88
C ILE A 47 9.96 -7.85 -21.00
N LEU A 48 11.26 -7.69 -20.69
CA LEU A 48 12.34 -7.85 -21.67
C LEU A 48 12.44 -9.28 -22.23
N ARG A 49 12.10 -10.27 -21.42
CA ARG A 49 12.17 -11.69 -21.82
C ARG A 49 11.05 -12.09 -22.76
N VAL A 50 9.82 -11.63 -22.51
CA VAL A 50 8.64 -12.02 -23.28
C VAL A 50 8.38 -11.12 -24.49
N TYR A 51 9.02 -9.93 -24.51
CA TYR A 51 8.91 -9.03 -25.66
C TYR A 51 9.47 -9.72 -26.91
N THR A 52 8.64 -9.78 -27.92
CA THR A 52 9.04 -10.19 -29.27
C THR A 52 9.00 -8.96 -30.16
N ASP A 53 10.07 -8.75 -30.94
CA ASP A 53 10.11 -7.67 -31.92
C ASP A 53 8.88 -7.77 -32.85
N ASP A 54 8.09 -6.71 -32.85
CA ASP A 54 6.88 -6.58 -33.65
C ASP A 54 7.18 -5.60 -34.80
N PRO A 55 6.61 -5.79 -35.99
CA PRO A 55 6.69 -4.83 -37.08
C PRO A 55 6.18 -3.41 -36.74
N PHE A 56 5.44 -3.26 -35.64
CA PHE A 56 5.12 -1.94 -35.07
C PHE A 56 6.24 -1.39 -34.20
N ASP A 57 7.45 -1.46 -34.65
CA ASP A 57 8.66 -0.87 -34.08
C ASP A 57 8.44 0.00 -32.84
N PHE A 58 8.61 -0.58 -31.66
CA PHE A 58 8.68 0.18 -30.43
C PHE A 58 9.90 1.12 -30.55
N LYS A 59 9.67 2.44 -30.45
CA LYS A 59 10.73 3.46 -30.53
C LYS A 59 10.82 4.21 -29.23
N PHE A 60 12.05 4.40 -28.76
CA PHE A 60 12.36 5.20 -27.59
C PHE A 60 13.83 5.63 -27.64
N ASP A 61 14.12 6.89 -27.32
CA ASP A 61 15.47 7.47 -27.30
C ASP A 61 16.26 7.16 -28.57
N GLY A 62 15.64 7.34 -29.74
CA GLY A 62 16.25 7.10 -31.05
C GLY A 62 16.56 5.63 -31.37
N GLN A 63 16.14 4.68 -30.51
CA GLN A 63 16.32 3.25 -30.71
C GLN A 63 15.00 2.58 -31.12
N ASN A 64 15.08 1.33 -31.59
CA ASN A 64 13.94 0.54 -32.04
C ASN A 64 13.87 -0.79 -31.27
N GLY A 65 12.67 -1.38 -31.21
CA GLY A 65 12.42 -2.72 -30.75
C GLY A 65 12.91 -2.97 -29.31
N LYS A 66 13.54 -4.11 -29.08
CA LYS A 66 14.00 -4.52 -27.75
C LYS A 66 15.02 -3.56 -27.13
N VAL A 67 15.84 -2.89 -27.93
CA VAL A 67 16.81 -1.91 -27.43
C VAL A 67 16.09 -0.68 -26.90
N ALA A 68 15.07 -0.19 -27.63
CA ALA A 68 14.23 0.91 -27.18
C ALA A 68 13.50 0.57 -25.86
N LEU A 69 12.93 -0.63 -25.77
CA LEU A 69 12.25 -1.10 -24.57
C LEU A 69 13.21 -1.22 -23.38
N SER A 70 14.44 -1.71 -23.60
CA SER A 70 15.47 -1.77 -22.55
C SER A 70 15.80 -0.39 -22.00
N LYS A 71 15.95 0.61 -22.86
CA LYS A 71 16.21 2.00 -22.45
C LYS A 71 15.02 2.61 -21.70
N LEU A 72 13.79 2.35 -22.15
CA LEU A 72 12.59 2.80 -21.44
C LEU A 72 12.55 2.21 -20.04
N ILE A 73 12.81 0.91 -19.89
CA ILE A 73 12.84 0.21 -18.58
C ILE A 73 13.95 0.78 -17.70
N GLU A 74 15.16 1.01 -18.23
CA GLU A 74 16.27 1.59 -17.48
C GLU A 74 15.94 2.99 -16.96
N SER A 75 15.44 3.86 -17.83
CA SER A 75 15.01 5.22 -17.49
C SER A 75 13.90 5.21 -16.44
N THR A 76 12.87 4.37 -16.64
CA THR A 76 11.74 4.25 -15.72
C THR A 76 12.17 3.68 -14.36
N SER A 77 13.02 2.67 -14.35
CA SER A 77 13.55 2.09 -13.12
C SER A 77 14.32 3.12 -12.31
N TYR A 78 15.17 3.91 -12.95
CA TYR A 78 15.88 4.99 -12.27
C TYR A 78 14.92 6.00 -11.65
N MET A 79 13.88 6.43 -12.38
CA MET A 79 12.88 7.35 -11.87
C MET A 79 12.14 6.76 -10.67
N ILE A 80 11.67 5.51 -10.76
CA ILE A 80 10.92 4.83 -9.69
C ILE A 80 11.79 4.66 -8.44
N TYR A 81 13.05 4.19 -8.58
CA TYR A 81 13.94 4.07 -7.43
C TYR A 81 14.24 5.43 -6.78
N THR A 82 14.46 6.46 -7.59
CA THR A 82 14.66 7.83 -7.10
C THR A 82 13.43 8.34 -6.34
N GLU A 83 12.22 8.09 -6.86
CA GLU A 83 10.97 8.45 -6.19
C GLU A 83 10.78 7.67 -4.88
N ILE A 84 11.09 6.37 -4.86
CA ILE A 84 11.05 5.56 -3.64
C ILE A 84 11.99 6.13 -2.58
N GLU A 85 13.25 6.42 -2.95
CA GLU A 85 14.25 6.96 -2.02
C GLU A 85 13.87 8.34 -1.51
N ASN A 86 13.35 9.21 -2.37
CA ASN A 86 12.93 10.57 -2.03
C ASN A 86 11.56 10.64 -1.34
N GLY A 87 10.87 9.52 -1.17
CA GLY A 87 9.57 9.47 -0.51
C GLY A 87 8.38 9.82 -1.39
N GLY A 88 8.56 9.96 -2.69
CA GLY A 88 7.49 10.22 -3.65
C GLY A 88 6.53 9.01 -3.77
N PHE A 89 7.07 7.81 -3.69
CA PHE A 89 6.32 6.55 -3.64
C PHE A 89 5.99 6.16 -2.21
N THR A 90 5.05 6.85 -1.61
CA THR A 90 4.62 6.53 -0.25
C THR A 90 3.26 5.88 -0.27
N ASN A 91 3.20 4.60 0.07
CA ASN A 91 1.95 3.91 0.31
C ASN A 91 1.73 3.74 1.81
N PHE A 92 0.53 4.11 2.26
CA PHE A 92 0.16 4.03 3.66
C PHE A 92 -0.73 2.82 3.88
N VAL A 93 -0.33 1.96 4.82
CA VAL A 93 -0.99 0.69 5.08
C VAL A 93 -1.14 0.43 6.57
N VAL A 94 -2.20 -0.27 6.94
CA VAL A 94 -2.33 -0.93 8.24
C VAL A 94 -2.75 -2.38 8.03
N CYS A 95 -2.06 -3.28 8.72
CA CYS A 95 -2.25 -4.72 8.63
C CYS A 95 -3.11 -5.23 9.78
N PHE A 96 -3.99 -6.17 9.47
CA PHE A 96 -4.85 -6.86 10.41
C PHE A 96 -4.73 -8.36 10.22
N SER A 97 -5.04 -9.13 11.26
CA SER A 97 -5.20 -10.58 11.19
C SER A 97 -6.68 -10.97 11.40
N GLU A 98 -7.11 -12.09 10.85
CA GLU A 98 -8.39 -12.72 11.21
C GLU A 98 -8.34 -13.39 12.60
N LYS A 99 -7.16 -13.47 13.24
CA LYS A 99 -6.93 -14.19 14.49
C LYS A 99 -6.49 -13.25 15.61
N PRO A 100 -7.12 -13.32 16.78
CA PRO A 100 -6.80 -12.44 17.91
C PRO A 100 -5.64 -12.91 18.79
N ASP A 101 -5.22 -14.19 18.67
CA ASP A 101 -4.26 -14.81 19.60
C ASP A 101 -3.29 -15.74 18.86
N LEU A 102 -2.44 -15.16 17.99
CA LEU A 102 -1.38 -15.87 17.27
C LEU A 102 -0.01 -15.54 17.85
N LEU A 103 0.77 -16.56 18.17
CA LEU A 103 2.10 -16.39 18.76
C LEU A 103 3.05 -15.61 17.83
N SER A 104 3.05 -15.90 16.53
CA SER A 104 3.86 -15.16 15.56
C SER A 104 3.54 -13.66 15.55
N GLN A 105 2.27 -13.31 15.57
CA GLN A 105 1.82 -11.92 15.62
C GLN A 105 2.18 -11.23 16.95
N TRP A 106 2.04 -11.93 18.08
CA TRP A 106 2.48 -11.43 19.39
C TRP A 106 3.99 -11.14 19.42
N ARG A 107 4.79 -11.99 18.77
CA ARG A 107 6.24 -11.83 18.72
C ARG A 107 6.66 -10.70 17.78
N GLY A 108 6.10 -10.68 16.57
CA GLY A 108 6.51 -9.75 15.51
C GLY A 108 6.04 -8.32 15.74
N TYR A 109 4.79 -8.14 16.23
CA TYR A 109 4.13 -6.84 16.20
C TYR A 109 3.74 -6.28 17.57
N ALA A 110 3.69 -7.11 18.61
CA ALA A 110 3.24 -6.71 19.95
C ALA A 110 4.36 -6.80 21.00
N ASN A 111 5.55 -6.33 20.67
CA ASN A 111 6.71 -6.29 21.57
C ASN A 111 6.93 -7.62 22.32
N ASN A 112 7.14 -8.70 21.57
CA ASN A 112 7.32 -10.03 22.14
C ASN A 112 6.22 -10.45 23.13
N GLY A 113 4.96 -10.13 22.82
CA GLY A 113 3.81 -10.52 23.62
C GLY A 113 3.52 -9.63 24.82
N GLN A 114 4.20 -8.50 24.98
CA GLN A 114 3.92 -7.52 26.04
C GLN A 114 2.83 -6.51 25.66
N GLY A 115 2.47 -6.44 24.38
CA GLY A 115 1.52 -5.50 23.82
C GLY A 115 0.06 -5.92 23.91
N ILE A 116 -0.76 -5.26 23.12
CA ILE A 116 -2.19 -5.53 23.00
C ILE A 116 -2.57 -5.87 21.54
N CYS A 117 -3.74 -6.50 21.39
CA CYS A 117 -4.34 -6.74 20.09
C CYS A 117 -5.75 -6.17 20.09
N ILE A 118 -6.04 -5.26 19.16
CA ILE A 118 -7.31 -4.52 19.09
C ILE A 118 -8.17 -5.14 17.99
N GLY A 119 -9.39 -5.54 18.33
CA GLY A 119 -10.38 -6.09 17.40
C GLY A 119 -11.31 -5.02 16.87
N PHE A 120 -11.23 -4.78 15.57
CA PHE A 120 -12.03 -3.82 14.82
C PHE A 120 -13.19 -4.49 14.09
N SER A 121 -14.33 -3.80 13.97
CA SER A 121 -15.44 -4.26 13.14
C SER A 121 -15.05 -4.28 11.67
N LYS A 122 -14.96 -5.47 11.08
CA LYS A 122 -14.68 -5.63 9.65
C LYS A 122 -15.75 -4.99 8.78
N GLU A 123 -17.02 -5.08 9.19
CA GLU A 123 -18.15 -4.49 8.48
C GLU A 123 -17.99 -2.98 8.35
N LEU A 124 -17.67 -2.27 9.44
CA LEU A 124 -17.49 -0.82 9.41
C LEU A 124 -16.28 -0.40 8.55
N LEU A 125 -15.18 -1.17 8.60
CA LEU A 125 -14.04 -0.94 7.71
C LEU A 125 -14.43 -1.13 6.24
N MET A 126 -15.17 -2.18 5.90
CA MET A 126 -15.66 -2.43 4.53
C MET A 126 -16.62 -1.34 4.07
N ASN A 127 -17.53 -0.89 4.93
CA ASN A 127 -18.46 0.19 4.62
C ASN A 127 -17.73 1.49 4.28
N LYS A 128 -16.67 1.82 5.02
CA LYS A 128 -15.82 2.99 4.69
C LYS A 128 -15.18 2.88 3.33
N CYS A 129 -14.68 1.69 2.97
CA CYS A 129 -14.06 1.44 1.67
C CYS A 129 -15.07 1.43 0.51
N ALA A 130 -16.32 1.11 0.80
CA ALA A 130 -17.40 1.06 -0.20
C ALA A 130 -18.08 2.42 -0.45
N GLN A 131 -17.77 3.45 0.33
CA GLN A 131 -18.29 4.79 0.12
C GLN A 131 -17.84 5.33 -1.24
N ASP A 132 -18.71 6.09 -1.89
CA ASP A 132 -18.37 6.79 -3.12
C ASP A 132 -17.15 7.72 -2.88
N LYS A 133 -16.20 7.71 -3.82
CA LYS A 133 -14.92 8.43 -3.71
C LYS A 133 -14.05 8.03 -2.50
N SER A 134 -14.24 6.83 -1.95
CA SER A 134 -13.35 6.35 -0.90
C SER A 134 -11.93 6.18 -1.42
N ILE A 135 -10.98 6.77 -0.68
CA ILE A 135 -9.54 6.65 -0.94
C ILE A 135 -8.93 5.41 -0.30
N PHE A 136 -9.74 4.63 0.42
CA PHE A 136 -9.30 3.45 1.16
C PHE A 136 -9.74 2.17 0.49
N ARG A 137 -8.87 1.16 0.53
CA ARG A 137 -9.18 -0.23 0.18
C ARG A 137 -8.85 -1.16 1.31
N LEU A 138 -9.75 -2.10 1.58
CA LEU A 138 -9.55 -3.19 2.52
C LEU A 138 -9.54 -4.51 1.73
N GLU A 139 -8.40 -5.16 1.65
CA GLU A 139 -8.26 -6.40 0.89
C GLU A 139 -7.66 -7.52 1.75
N LYS A 140 -8.09 -8.75 1.47
CA LYS A 140 -7.49 -9.94 2.07
C LYS A 140 -6.22 -10.30 1.32
N VAL A 141 -5.15 -10.56 2.06
CA VAL A 141 -3.88 -11.00 1.48
C VAL A 141 -4.02 -12.38 0.84
N ILE A 142 -3.53 -12.48 -0.37
CA ILE A 142 -3.47 -13.71 -1.17
C ILE A 142 -2.08 -14.32 -1.00
N TYR A 143 -2.03 -15.49 -0.40
CA TYR A 143 -0.77 -16.19 -0.18
C TYR A 143 -0.40 -17.02 -1.40
N ILE A 144 0.79 -16.77 -1.95
CA ILE A 144 1.25 -17.36 -3.20
C ILE A 144 2.50 -18.21 -3.02
N THR A 145 2.58 -19.29 -3.81
CA THR A 145 3.78 -20.08 -3.96
C THR A 145 4.73 -19.43 -4.95
N GLU A 146 6.00 -19.81 -4.96
CA GLU A 146 6.99 -19.34 -5.93
C GLU A 146 6.56 -19.60 -7.39
N LYS A 147 5.92 -20.75 -7.64
CA LYS A 147 5.37 -21.04 -8.96
C LYS A 147 4.30 -20.01 -9.37
N ARG A 148 3.32 -19.72 -8.48
CA ARG A 148 2.26 -18.75 -8.77
C ARG A 148 2.81 -17.33 -8.89
N ARG A 149 3.85 -16.99 -8.14
CA ARG A 149 4.56 -15.72 -8.26
C ARG A 149 5.09 -15.52 -9.68
N LYS A 150 5.80 -16.51 -10.24
CA LYS A 150 6.31 -16.45 -11.62
C LYS A 150 5.21 -16.34 -12.66
N GLU A 151 4.07 -17.03 -12.45
CA GLU A 151 2.91 -16.91 -13.33
C GLU A 151 2.35 -15.47 -13.30
N ILE A 152 2.17 -14.86 -12.13
CA ILE A 152 1.69 -13.48 -11.97
C ILE A 152 2.65 -12.49 -12.64
N VAL A 153 3.96 -12.63 -12.41
CA VAL A 153 4.98 -11.80 -13.04
C VAL A 153 4.83 -11.83 -14.57
N ARG A 154 4.64 -13.02 -15.14
CA ARG A 154 4.46 -13.19 -16.59
C ARG A 154 3.14 -12.61 -17.10
N GLU A 155 2.04 -12.82 -16.37
CA GLU A 155 0.74 -12.22 -16.68
C GLU A 155 0.85 -10.69 -16.75
N VAL A 156 1.47 -10.08 -15.74
CA VAL A 156 1.67 -8.62 -15.66
C VAL A 156 2.60 -8.11 -16.75
N ALA A 157 3.70 -8.81 -17.04
CA ALA A 157 4.63 -8.41 -18.08
C ALA A 157 3.97 -8.39 -19.46
N ASN A 158 3.14 -9.39 -19.77
CA ASN A 158 2.39 -9.41 -21.03
C ASN A 158 1.36 -8.28 -21.09
N GLU A 159 0.62 -8.02 -20.01
CA GLU A 159 -0.33 -6.90 -19.93
C GLU A 159 0.38 -5.55 -20.13
N ALA A 160 1.54 -5.35 -19.48
CA ALA A 160 2.33 -4.14 -19.62
C ALA A 160 2.79 -3.88 -21.08
N ILE A 161 3.21 -4.92 -21.77
CA ILE A 161 3.61 -4.80 -23.18
C ILE A 161 2.42 -4.40 -24.06
N GLU A 162 1.26 -5.02 -23.86
CA GLU A 162 0.06 -4.69 -24.64
C GLU A 162 -0.42 -3.25 -24.35
N GLU A 163 -0.41 -2.83 -23.10
CA GLU A 163 -0.75 -1.44 -22.74
C GLU A 163 0.23 -0.43 -23.38
N LEU A 164 1.53 -0.72 -23.37
CA LEU A 164 2.53 0.12 -24.02
C LEU A 164 2.32 0.22 -25.55
N ARG A 165 1.96 -0.89 -26.20
CA ARG A 165 1.65 -0.91 -27.63
C ARG A 165 0.43 -0.06 -27.96
N VAL A 166 -0.64 -0.21 -27.20
CA VAL A 166 -1.87 0.57 -27.34
C VAL A 166 -1.59 2.05 -27.13
N LEU A 167 -0.88 2.40 -26.07
CA LEU A 167 -0.54 3.77 -25.74
C LEU A 167 0.28 4.41 -26.85
N ARG A 168 1.35 3.74 -27.31
CA ARG A 168 2.20 4.26 -28.37
C ARG A 168 1.41 4.50 -29.65
N LYS A 169 0.58 3.54 -30.06
CA LYS A 169 -0.27 3.70 -31.23
C LYS A 169 -1.17 4.93 -31.09
N TRP A 170 -1.81 5.08 -29.95
CA TRP A 170 -2.68 6.20 -29.67
C TRP A 170 -1.94 7.56 -29.71
N ILE A 171 -0.74 7.65 -29.12
CA ILE A 171 0.10 8.85 -29.16
C ILE A 171 0.41 9.24 -30.60
N VAL A 172 0.87 8.30 -31.40
CA VAL A 172 1.26 8.55 -32.81
C VAL A 172 0.06 8.97 -33.67
N GLU A 173 -1.13 8.42 -33.40
CA GLU A 173 -2.33 8.69 -34.22
C GLU A 173 -3.07 9.98 -33.82
N ASN A 174 -2.96 10.41 -32.55
CA ASN A 174 -3.82 11.48 -32.03
C ASN A 174 -3.07 12.73 -31.55
N MET A 175 -1.75 12.70 -31.43
CA MET A 175 -0.98 13.83 -30.93
C MET A 175 -0.14 14.45 -32.04
N THR A 176 -0.27 15.77 -32.17
CA THR A 176 0.66 16.60 -32.95
C THR A 176 1.57 17.31 -31.96
N PHE A 177 2.87 17.09 -32.07
CA PHE A 177 3.88 17.71 -31.22
C PHE A 177 4.33 19.02 -31.84
N ASP A 178 4.30 20.10 -31.08
CA ASP A 178 4.99 21.36 -31.36
C ASP A 178 6.22 21.48 -30.43
N ASP A 179 7.02 22.51 -30.63
CA ASP A 179 8.26 22.73 -29.85
C ASP A 179 8.01 22.92 -28.33
N SER A 180 6.75 23.09 -27.89
CA SER A 180 6.35 23.25 -26.48
C SER A 180 5.73 21.99 -25.89
N SER A 181 5.47 20.96 -26.72
CA SER A 181 4.85 19.72 -26.30
C SER A 181 5.90 18.71 -25.85
N PRO A 182 5.57 17.82 -24.87
CA PRO A 182 6.44 16.69 -24.57
C PRO A 182 6.56 15.80 -25.79
N ASP A 183 7.74 15.27 -25.97
CA ASP A 183 7.95 14.30 -27.01
C ASP A 183 7.27 12.96 -26.68
N THR A 184 7.12 12.12 -27.70
CA THR A 184 6.52 10.78 -27.56
C THR A 184 7.23 9.95 -26.49
N ASP A 185 8.55 10.09 -26.38
CA ASP A 185 9.37 9.31 -25.47
C ASP A 185 9.11 9.69 -24.02
N SER A 186 8.99 10.99 -23.72
CA SER A 186 8.61 11.48 -22.40
C SER A 186 7.24 10.96 -21.98
N LEU A 187 6.24 11.02 -22.89
CA LEU A 187 4.89 10.51 -22.62
C LEU A 187 4.89 8.99 -22.38
N LEU A 188 5.64 8.23 -23.14
CA LEU A 188 5.79 6.78 -22.93
C LEU A 188 6.43 6.49 -21.57
N GLY A 189 7.49 7.22 -21.23
CA GLY A 189 8.17 7.09 -19.94
C GLY A 189 7.23 7.33 -18.76
N TYR A 190 6.50 8.44 -18.76
CA TYR A 190 5.55 8.78 -17.69
C TYR A 190 4.43 7.75 -17.55
N ASN A 191 3.84 7.32 -18.67
CA ASN A 191 2.75 6.35 -18.60
C ASN A 191 3.24 4.97 -18.18
N PHE A 192 4.44 4.58 -18.56
CA PHE A 192 5.06 3.33 -18.10
C PHE A 192 5.35 3.37 -16.60
N CYS A 193 5.88 4.49 -16.08
CA CYS A 193 5.99 4.70 -14.63
C CYS A 193 4.64 4.48 -13.94
N GLY A 194 3.59 5.13 -14.41
CA GLY A 194 2.24 5.00 -13.83
C GLY A 194 1.68 3.56 -13.89
N LEU A 195 2.01 2.81 -14.93
CA LEU A 195 1.66 1.39 -15.05
C LEU A 195 2.37 0.55 -13.98
N ILE A 196 3.67 0.74 -13.83
CA ILE A 196 4.47 0.04 -12.82
C ILE A 196 4.03 0.42 -11.41
N GLU A 197 3.73 1.70 -11.15
CA GLU A 197 3.15 2.14 -9.87
C GLU A 197 1.86 1.39 -9.53
N ASN A 198 0.93 1.31 -10.48
CA ASN A 198 -0.33 0.59 -10.28
C ASN A 198 -0.09 -0.88 -9.94
N PHE A 199 0.91 -1.49 -10.57
CA PHE A 199 1.29 -2.85 -10.29
C PHE A 199 1.89 -3.01 -8.88
N MET A 200 2.79 -2.11 -8.46
CA MET A 200 3.35 -2.11 -7.12
C MET A 200 2.25 -2.01 -6.05
N ILE A 201 1.25 -1.14 -6.26
CA ILE A 201 0.08 -1.05 -5.36
C ILE A 201 -0.72 -2.35 -5.38
N ALA A 202 -0.94 -2.93 -6.57
CA ALA A 202 -1.65 -4.20 -6.69
C ALA A 202 -0.89 -5.35 -6.01
N SER A 203 0.46 -5.28 -5.93
CA SER A 203 1.29 -6.28 -5.28
C SER A 203 1.08 -6.33 -3.76
N LEU A 204 0.61 -5.23 -3.14
CA LEU A 204 0.29 -5.19 -1.70
C LEU A 204 -0.72 -6.25 -1.24
N LYS A 205 -1.49 -6.81 -2.15
CA LYS A 205 -2.42 -7.91 -1.84
C LYS A 205 -1.77 -9.29 -1.79
N TYR A 206 -0.52 -9.43 -2.18
CA TYR A 206 0.18 -10.72 -2.22
C TYR A 206 1.21 -10.85 -1.11
N LYS A 207 1.41 -12.09 -0.64
CA LYS A 207 2.43 -12.46 0.34
C LYS A 207 2.89 -13.90 0.12
N GLN A 208 4.11 -14.21 0.50
CA GLN A 208 4.63 -15.56 0.39
C GLN A 208 3.83 -16.54 1.24
N ILE A 209 3.66 -17.77 0.74
CA ILE A 209 2.85 -18.84 1.37
C ILE A 209 3.30 -19.17 2.79
N GLY A 210 4.58 -18.95 3.13
CA GLY A 210 5.12 -19.18 4.47
C GLY A 210 4.45 -18.37 5.57
N PHE A 211 3.84 -17.24 5.22
CA PHE A 211 3.12 -16.35 6.15
C PHE A 211 1.62 -16.61 6.24
N LYS A 212 1.10 -17.70 5.64
CA LYS A 212 -0.33 -18.00 5.56
C LYS A 212 -1.04 -18.10 6.91
N GLU A 213 -0.31 -18.38 7.98
CA GLU A 213 -0.87 -18.43 9.34
C GLU A 213 -1.37 -17.07 9.83
N GLU A 214 -0.80 -15.96 9.34
CA GLU A 214 -1.14 -14.59 9.73
C GLU A 214 -2.58 -14.22 9.37
N LYS A 215 -3.15 -14.85 8.31
CA LYS A 215 -4.50 -14.58 7.81
C LYS A 215 -4.76 -13.08 7.67
N GLU A 216 -3.84 -12.42 6.99
CA GLU A 216 -3.72 -10.98 6.92
C GLU A 216 -4.79 -10.33 6.05
N TRP A 217 -5.20 -9.15 6.46
CA TRP A 217 -5.94 -8.15 5.71
C TRP A 217 -5.19 -6.84 5.76
N ARG A 218 -5.21 -6.10 4.66
CA ARG A 218 -4.55 -4.79 4.55
C ARG A 218 -5.58 -3.72 4.22
N LEU A 219 -5.57 -2.64 5.02
CA LEU A 219 -6.24 -1.38 4.67
C LEU A 219 -5.18 -0.43 4.17
N PHE A 220 -5.30 0.03 2.93
CA PHE A 220 -4.34 0.89 2.27
C PHE A 220 -5.02 1.97 1.43
N LEU A 221 -4.26 2.98 1.02
CA LEU A 221 -4.76 4.03 0.16
C LEU A 221 -4.94 3.52 -1.28
N ASN A 222 -6.07 3.89 -1.88
CA ASN A 222 -6.38 3.56 -3.26
C ASN A 222 -5.99 4.72 -4.18
N ASN A 223 -4.79 4.69 -4.74
CA ASN A 223 -4.31 5.74 -5.64
C ASN A 223 -5.18 5.88 -6.91
N LYS A 224 -5.92 4.83 -7.31
CA LYS A 224 -6.86 4.91 -8.45
C LYS A 224 -8.04 5.86 -8.20
N ALA A 225 -8.39 6.12 -6.95
CA ALA A 225 -9.46 7.08 -6.61
C ALA A 225 -9.08 8.53 -6.95
N TYR A 226 -7.80 8.81 -7.16
CA TYR A 226 -7.29 10.13 -7.53
C TYR A 226 -7.10 10.31 -9.03
N LYS A 227 -7.08 9.23 -9.80
CA LYS A 227 -7.07 9.31 -11.27
C LYS A 227 -8.49 9.65 -11.72
N ASN A 228 -8.76 10.94 -11.88
CA ASN A 228 -9.97 11.38 -12.58
C ASN A 228 -9.89 10.84 -14.01
N PRO A 229 -10.90 10.08 -14.51
CA PRO A 229 -10.91 9.58 -15.89
C PRO A 229 -10.76 10.69 -16.95
N GLU A 230 -11.12 11.93 -16.60
CA GLU A 230 -10.94 13.11 -17.45
C GLU A 230 -9.48 13.56 -17.57
N TRP A 231 -8.57 13.03 -16.78
CA TRP A 231 -7.16 13.41 -16.76
C TRP A 231 -6.28 12.55 -17.69
N VAL A 232 -6.82 11.46 -18.21
CA VAL A 232 -6.09 10.53 -19.09
C VAL A 232 -5.79 11.13 -20.49
N VAL A 233 -6.38 12.28 -20.84
CA VAL A 233 -6.26 12.85 -22.18
C VAL A 233 -6.01 14.36 -22.12
N GLY A 234 -4.85 14.81 -21.65
CA GLY A 234 -4.40 16.17 -21.95
C GLY A 234 -4.12 17.12 -20.78
N LYS A 235 -4.24 16.68 -19.52
CA LYS A 235 -3.87 17.48 -18.34
C LYS A 235 -2.80 16.83 -17.44
N GLU A 236 -2.20 15.75 -17.88
CA GLU A 236 -1.18 15.02 -17.10
C GLU A 236 0.09 15.84 -16.85
N TYR A 237 0.31 16.89 -17.61
CA TYR A 237 1.44 17.81 -17.42
C TYR A 237 1.38 18.66 -16.15
N GLU A 238 0.18 18.93 -15.64
CA GLU A 238 0.04 19.66 -14.37
C GLU A 238 0.30 18.76 -13.15
N LEU A 239 0.29 17.43 -13.33
CA LEU A 239 0.56 16.46 -12.25
C LEU A 239 2.03 16.41 -11.85
N PHE A 240 2.93 16.66 -12.78
CA PHE A 240 4.36 16.78 -12.55
C PHE A 240 4.78 18.24 -12.69
N GLY A 241 4.18 19.14 -11.90
CA GLY A 241 4.65 20.49 -11.79
C GLY A 241 6.16 20.53 -11.50
N PRO A 242 6.84 21.67 -11.67
CA PRO A 242 8.30 21.80 -11.60
C PRO A 242 8.93 21.30 -10.29
N ASN A 243 8.15 20.80 -9.35
CA ASN A 243 8.56 20.24 -8.06
C ASN A 243 8.31 18.72 -7.92
N GLY A 244 7.95 18.00 -8.98
CA GLY A 244 7.90 16.52 -9.01
C GLY A 244 6.89 15.82 -8.10
N PHE A 245 5.92 16.52 -7.51
CA PHE A 245 4.95 15.92 -6.59
C PHE A 245 3.58 15.77 -7.26
N SER A 246 3.07 14.54 -7.27
CA SER A 246 1.70 14.28 -7.73
C SER A 246 0.65 14.98 -6.86
N ASP A 247 -0.50 15.32 -7.41
CA ASP A 247 -1.63 15.90 -6.67
C ASP A 247 -2.13 15.00 -5.53
N THR A 248 -1.87 13.69 -5.63
CA THR A 248 -2.12 12.73 -4.54
C THR A 248 -1.35 13.15 -3.28
N ILE A 249 -0.09 13.54 -3.43
CA ILE A 249 0.72 14.01 -2.30
C ILE A 249 0.23 15.37 -1.82
N SER A 250 -0.17 16.27 -2.69
CA SER A 250 -0.71 17.58 -2.28
C SER A 250 -2.02 17.43 -1.49
N PHE A 251 -2.89 16.50 -1.88
CA PHE A 251 -4.09 16.15 -1.13
C PHE A 251 -3.76 15.49 0.21
N LEU A 252 -2.78 14.61 0.25
CA LEU A 252 -2.35 13.93 1.48
C LEU A 252 -1.51 14.80 2.40
N ARG A 253 -0.81 15.82 1.89
CA ARG A 253 0.04 16.73 2.71
C ARG A 253 -0.67 17.25 3.95
N ASN A 254 -1.93 17.63 3.82
CA ASN A 254 -2.73 18.14 4.94
C ASN A 254 -3.28 17.03 5.86
N LYS A 255 -3.17 15.75 5.45
CA LYS A 255 -3.64 14.59 6.23
C LYS A 255 -2.51 13.75 6.80
N ILE A 256 -1.27 13.95 6.36
CA ILE A 256 -0.12 13.22 6.89
C ILE A 256 0.22 13.77 8.27
N ALA A 257 0.22 12.88 9.25
CA ALA A 257 0.74 13.12 10.59
C ALA A 257 2.05 12.35 10.78
N PHE A 258 2.77 12.64 11.87
CA PHE A 258 4.08 12.04 12.13
C PHE A 258 4.14 11.42 13.52
N ASN A 259 4.62 10.17 13.60
CA ASN A 259 5.11 9.61 14.84
C ASN A 259 6.58 10.00 14.99
N ILE A 260 6.89 10.64 16.10
CA ILE A 260 8.25 11.05 16.45
C ILE A 260 8.70 10.21 17.63
N SER A 261 9.84 9.56 17.50
CA SER A 261 10.58 8.87 18.57
C SER A 261 11.98 9.46 18.67
N ASP A 262 12.76 9.05 19.68
CA ASP A 262 14.09 9.62 19.96
C ASP A 262 15.06 9.51 18.76
N ASP A 263 14.86 8.50 17.91
CA ASP A 263 15.76 8.17 16.80
C ASP A 263 15.10 8.16 15.42
N ASN A 264 13.77 8.41 15.35
CA ASN A 264 13.06 8.26 14.08
C ASN A 264 11.84 9.19 13.99
N ILE A 265 11.56 9.61 12.75
CA ILE A 265 10.31 10.25 12.35
C ILE A 265 9.63 9.38 11.29
N SER A 266 8.37 9.05 11.51
CA SER A 266 7.63 8.16 10.61
C SER A 266 6.28 8.78 10.24
N PRO A 267 6.03 9.05 8.96
CA PRO A 267 4.74 9.57 8.51
C PRO A 267 3.65 8.49 8.61
N TYR A 268 2.41 8.92 8.86
CA TYR A 268 1.22 8.10 8.79
C TYR A 268 0.00 8.91 8.36
N VAL A 269 -1.00 8.23 7.83
CA VAL A 269 -2.31 8.83 7.56
C VAL A 269 -3.29 8.39 8.64
N PRO A 270 -3.82 9.32 9.45
CA PRO A 270 -4.84 9.00 10.43
C PRO A 270 -6.20 8.75 9.77
N LEU A 271 -6.90 7.72 10.22
CA LEU A 271 -8.30 7.45 9.92
C LEU A 271 -9.09 7.46 11.22
N GLY A 272 -9.81 8.54 11.47
CA GLY A 272 -10.54 8.77 12.71
C GLY A 272 -11.70 7.79 12.93
N PHE A 273 -11.95 7.41 14.18
CA PHE A 273 -13.09 6.53 14.50
C PHE A 273 -14.43 7.18 14.20
N SER A 274 -14.52 8.50 14.25
CA SER A 274 -15.72 9.25 13.82
C SER A 274 -16.08 9.04 12.35
N GLU A 275 -15.07 8.76 11.51
CA GLU A 275 -15.27 8.42 10.10
C GLU A 275 -15.68 6.96 9.87
N LEU A 276 -15.42 6.09 10.85
CA LEU A 276 -15.66 4.64 10.79
C LEU A 276 -16.92 4.21 11.57
N GLY A 277 -17.39 5.06 12.46
CA GLY A 277 -18.45 4.78 13.44
C GLY A 277 -17.92 4.56 14.84
N ASP A 278 -18.58 5.13 15.84
CA ASP A 278 -18.14 5.19 17.24
C ASP A 278 -17.87 3.81 17.88
N ASN A 279 -18.48 2.77 17.34
CA ASN A 279 -18.34 1.40 17.81
C ASN A 279 -17.38 0.55 16.97
N ILE A 280 -16.38 1.15 16.33
CA ILE A 280 -15.42 0.43 15.49
C ILE A 280 -14.60 -0.59 16.27
N VAL A 281 -14.21 -0.27 17.51
CA VAL A 281 -13.47 -1.18 18.41
C VAL A 281 -14.45 -2.08 19.16
N LYS A 282 -14.27 -3.39 19.10
CA LYS A 282 -15.16 -4.39 19.68
C LYS A 282 -14.48 -5.29 20.73
N ALA A 283 -13.17 -5.44 20.67
CA ALA A 283 -12.43 -6.32 21.54
C ALA A 283 -11.01 -5.83 21.77
N ILE A 284 -10.46 -6.12 22.92
CA ILE A 284 -9.03 -5.95 23.22
C ILE A 284 -8.52 -7.24 23.82
N TRP A 285 -7.41 -7.74 23.29
CA TRP A 285 -6.66 -8.86 23.82
C TRP A 285 -5.37 -8.35 24.44
N ILE A 286 -5.07 -8.84 25.64
CA ILE A 286 -3.85 -8.54 26.36
C ILE A 286 -2.86 -9.66 26.08
N GLY A 287 -1.65 -9.30 25.68
CA GLY A 287 -0.62 -10.26 25.26
C GLY A 287 -0.14 -11.16 26.40
N PRO A 288 0.44 -12.32 26.06
CA PRO A 288 0.79 -13.38 27.03
C PRO A 288 1.88 -12.98 28.03
N ARG A 289 2.67 -11.95 27.73
CA ARG A 289 3.72 -11.42 28.60
C ARG A 289 3.43 -10.01 29.10
N SER A 290 2.20 -9.56 28.92
CA SER A 290 1.80 -8.22 29.37
C SER A 290 1.61 -8.17 30.87
N HIS A 291 2.01 -7.03 31.46
CA HIS A 291 1.77 -6.71 32.88
C HIS A 291 0.63 -5.70 33.04
N ILE A 292 -0.18 -5.49 32.02
CA ILE A 292 -1.33 -4.58 32.07
C ILE A 292 -2.37 -5.15 33.06
N SER A 293 -2.71 -4.35 34.05
CA SER A 293 -3.81 -4.65 34.99
C SER A 293 -5.15 -4.49 34.26
N GLU A 294 -6.03 -5.49 34.41
CA GLU A 294 -7.39 -5.39 33.85
C GLU A 294 -8.14 -4.17 34.41
N LYS A 295 -7.97 -3.87 35.70
CA LYS A 295 -8.59 -2.72 36.35
C LYS A 295 -8.17 -1.40 35.74
N ASP A 296 -6.87 -1.23 35.47
CA ASP A 296 -6.34 0.00 34.88
C ASP A 296 -6.79 0.14 33.43
N LEU A 297 -6.84 -0.97 32.67
CA LEU A 297 -7.37 -0.98 31.32
C LEU A 297 -8.85 -0.59 31.28
N VAL A 298 -9.69 -1.12 32.19
CA VAL A 298 -11.11 -0.76 32.30
C VAL A 298 -11.27 0.72 32.60
N LEU A 299 -10.49 1.26 33.56
CA LEU A 299 -10.51 2.70 33.90
C LEU A 299 -10.12 3.56 32.70
N PHE A 300 -9.06 3.19 31.98
CA PHE A 300 -8.61 3.89 30.77
C PHE A 300 -9.72 3.92 29.71
N LEU A 301 -10.32 2.77 29.41
CA LEU A 301 -11.38 2.66 28.42
C LEU A 301 -12.62 3.48 28.78
N ALA A 302 -13.04 3.43 30.05
CA ALA A 302 -14.15 4.22 30.54
C ALA A 302 -13.88 5.73 30.43
N GLN A 303 -12.67 6.18 30.81
CA GLN A 303 -12.27 7.59 30.69
C GLN A 303 -12.27 8.07 29.23
N LYS A 304 -11.92 7.18 28.30
CA LYS A 304 -11.93 7.49 26.86
C LYS A 304 -13.29 7.32 26.19
N GLY A 305 -14.33 6.99 26.99
CA GLY A 305 -15.72 6.85 26.52
C GLY A 305 -15.94 5.59 25.67
N TYR A 306 -15.16 4.55 25.90
CA TYR A 306 -15.42 3.25 25.30
C TYR A 306 -16.46 2.48 26.12
N SER A 307 -17.50 1.99 25.45
CA SER A 307 -18.49 1.09 26.00
C SER A 307 -18.52 -0.22 25.22
N ASP A 308 -18.97 -1.29 25.84
CA ASP A 308 -19.22 -2.60 25.20
C ASP A 308 -18.00 -3.26 24.54
N ILE A 309 -16.79 -2.95 25.02
CA ILE A 309 -15.57 -3.61 24.57
C ILE A 309 -15.37 -4.91 25.36
N LYS A 310 -15.14 -6.01 24.64
CA LYS A 310 -14.79 -7.29 25.25
C LYS A 310 -13.30 -7.38 25.52
N LEU A 311 -12.94 -7.68 26.76
CA LEU A 311 -11.55 -7.88 27.18
C LEU A 311 -11.21 -9.37 27.23
N PHE A 312 -10.04 -9.70 26.73
CA PHE A 312 -9.52 -11.06 26.71
C PHE A 312 -8.03 -11.07 27.08
N PHE A 313 -7.59 -12.15 27.66
CA PHE A 313 -6.17 -12.44 27.89
C PHE A 313 -5.71 -13.54 26.95
N SER A 314 -4.52 -13.38 26.41
CA SER A 314 -3.91 -14.42 25.55
C SER A 314 -3.81 -15.74 26.33
N LYS A 315 -4.17 -16.83 25.66
CA LYS A 315 -3.98 -18.20 26.14
C LYS A 315 -2.72 -18.84 25.59
N THR A 316 -1.99 -18.13 24.76
CA THR A 316 -0.76 -18.61 24.14
C THR A 316 0.31 -18.80 25.22
N SER A 317 0.86 -20.01 25.31
CA SER A 317 1.97 -20.29 26.22
C SER A 317 3.26 -19.67 25.66
N TYR A 318 3.64 -18.50 26.20
CA TYR A 318 4.85 -17.79 25.81
C TYR A 318 5.56 -17.28 27.07
N ARG A 319 6.77 -17.78 27.31
CA ARG A 319 7.61 -17.41 28.45
C ARG A 319 8.81 -16.58 28.03
#